data_cb25ff2de3bf503bcbc541e6b638b0b5
#
_entry.id   cb25ff2de3bf503bcbc541e6b638b0b5
#
_cell.length_a   1.000
_cell.length_b   1.000
_cell.length_c   1.000
_cell.angle_alpha   90.00
_cell.angle_beta   90.00
_cell.angle_gamma   90.00
#
_symmetry.space_group_name_H-M   'P 1'
#
loop_
_entity.id
_entity.type
_entity.pdbx_description
1 polymer ?
#
loop_
_entity_poly.entity_id
_entity_poly.type
_entity_poly.pdbx_seq_one_letter_code
_entity_poly.pdbx_strand_id
1 'polypeptide(L)'
;MAVKAPVSLGGQVAEFTEEFVRHTRGEFAGQLVELRPFQRAILDGLFELNDDGLWKHRQAMVILPRKAGKSLLLSGVATWALFTNVEPGTEVYCVAAAKDQARIVFQNIKDTVEADPDLSAAAEVYKDAISVPSTGAVCRVLSSDGSLAHGLSPVVSVVDETWCHPTSDLYEALLSGSGARRQSLLVHITTAGAGEKNPLGRLVEYDRRVKAGEIDDPTWWSWWNPPPPDADYADPATWHAHPAYGDWITEEYLTSQLKQLPAPEFRRLHLAAWISERDIWLEPHQLDLIGRCEPLTADDHPIIAVDGSWSSDASAIVAATADGRVELLHLQEKPFDGPENYRINIGELLDAVMEHANRLMVRAVMYDRYLIGPALLGLGDEYGLPVVEFPQNARRMVPATKRFADAILEGDLSIVDNDLAPQLLRHIENCRLKTDRLGSRIVKDHTGSSKKIDAAVCSVMAYDAANDIPVPEPAPTPRIY
;
A
#
# COMPACT_ATOMS: atom_id res chain seq x y z
N MET A 1 5.50 34.07 33.09
CA MET A 1 4.07 33.75 32.95
C MET A 1 3.97 32.24 32.79
N ALA A 2 3.33 31.52 33.70
CA ALA A 2 3.05 30.10 33.53
C ALA A 2 2.02 29.97 32.39
N VAL A 3 2.41 29.31 31.28
CA VAL A 3 1.49 28.98 30.23
C VAL A 3 0.46 28.02 30.83
N LYS A 4 -0.79 28.44 30.96
CA LYS A 4 -1.89 27.61 31.41
C LYS A 4 -2.02 26.47 30.40
N ALA A 5 -1.97 25.22 30.86
CA ALA A 5 -2.18 24.08 29.95
C ALA A 5 -3.51 24.25 29.23
N PRO A 6 -3.57 24.00 27.91
CA PRO A 6 -4.80 24.11 27.14
C PRO A 6 -5.87 23.22 27.77
N VAL A 7 -7.08 23.74 27.91
CA VAL A 7 -8.23 22.98 28.37
C VAL A 7 -8.75 22.16 27.16
N SER A 8 -9.03 20.86 27.37
CA SER A 8 -9.55 19.97 26.36
C SER A 8 -10.85 19.30 26.84
N LEU A 9 -11.77 19.03 25.90
CA LEU A 9 -12.93 18.17 26.12
C LEU A 9 -12.62 16.68 25.88
N GLY A 10 -11.38 16.34 25.52
CA GLY A 10 -10.97 14.96 25.23
C GLY A 10 -11.27 13.98 26.36
N GLY A 11 -11.11 14.43 27.62
CA GLY A 11 -11.49 13.64 28.81
C GLY A 11 -12.98 13.28 28.84
N GLN A 12 -13.87 14.24 28.52
CA GLN A 12 -15.32 13.99 28.47
C GLN A 12 -15.69 13.04 27.31
N VAL A 13 -15.06 13.18 26.16
CA VAL A 13 -15.24 12.26 25.03
C VAL A 13 -14.76 10.87 25.39
N ALA A 14 -13.65 10.76 26.14
CA ALA A 14 -13.11 9.48 26.60
C ALA A 14 -14.03 8.81 27.62
N GLU A 15 -14.51 9.55 28.62
CA GLU A 15 -15.47 9.06 29.63
C GLU A 15 -16.74 8.56 28.97
N PHE A 16 -17.34 9.33 28.07
CA PHE A 16 -18.51 8.90 27.28
C PHE A 16 -18.23 7.63 26.47
N THR A 17 -17.07 7.58 25.83
CA THR A 17 -16.69 6.40 25.01
C THR A 17 -16.60 5.15 25.89
N GLU A 18 -16.00 5.24 27.07
CA GLU A 18 -15.85 4.10 28.00
C GLU A 18 -17.15 3.72 28.69
N GLU A 19 -18.10 4.65 28.83
CA GLU A 19 -19.40 4.40 29.44
C GLU A 19 -20.38 3.69 28.46
N PHE A 20 -20.37 4.08 27.19
CA PHE A 20 -21.39 3.64 26.25
C PHE A 20 -20.89 2.71 25.13
N VAL A 21 -19.65 2.91 24.64
CA VAL A 21 -19.18 2.17 23.47
C VAL A 21 -18.72 0.76 23.85
N ARG A 22 -19.15 -0.20 23.05
CA ARG A 22 -18.81 -1.61 23.25
C ARG A 22 -18.02 -2.18 22.09
N HIS A 23 -17.19 -3.17 22.38
CA HIS A 23 -16.59 -3.98 21.36
C HIS A 23 -17.68 -4.78 20.62
N THR A 24 -17.72 -4.66 19.29
CA THR A 24 -18.75 -5.34 18.46
C THR A 24 -18.30 -6.69 17.94
N ARG A 25 -16.98 -7.00 18.01
CA ARG A 25 -16.38 -8.22 17.44
C ARG A 25 -15.21 -8.71 18.28
N GLY A 26 -14.87 -9.98 18.09
CA GLY A 26 -13.71 -10.61 18.73
C GLY A 26 -13.96 -11.06 20.16
N GLU A 27 -12.87 -11.31 20.88
CA GLU A 27 -12.88 -11.84 22.25
C GLU A 27 -13.62 -10.93 23.25
N PHE A 28 -13.54 -9.62 23.04
CA PHE A 28 -14.15 -8.61 23.90
C PHE A 28 -15.57 -8.21 23.47
N ALA A 29 -16.18 -8.90 22.51
CA ALA A 29 -17.52 -8.55 22.01
C ALA A 29 -18.54 -8.39 23.14
N GLY A 30 -19.25 -7.25 23.18
CA GLY A 30 -20.23 -6.89 24.20
C GLY A 30 -19.64 -6.20 25.44
N GLN A 31 -18.33 -6.24 25.67
CA GLN A 31 -17.66 -5.52 26.77
C GLN A 31 -17.51 -4.04 26.44
N LEU A 32 -17.53 -3.18 27.46
CA LEU A 32 -17.25 -1.77 27.31
C LEU A 32 -15.79 -1.55 26.88
N VAL A 33 -15.59 -0.50 26.11
CA VAL A 33 -14.25 -0.10 25.64
C VAL A 33 -13.47 0.50 26.79
N GLU A 34 -12.21 0.12 26.89
CA GLU A 34 -11.23 0.76 27.75
C GLU A 34 -10.17 1.45 26.88
N LEU A 35 -10.13 2.78 26.91
CA LEU A 35 -9.22 3.56 26.08
C LEU A 35 -7.81 3.54 26.65
N ARG A 36 -6.84 3.26 25.78
CA ARG A 36 -5.43 3.30 26.12
C ARG A 36 -4.88 4.73 26.12
N PRO A 37 -3.76 4.97 26.79
CA PRO A 37 -3.19 6.33 26.93
C PRO A 37 -3.02 7.08 25.61
N PHE A 38 -2.59 6.38 24.52
CA PHE A 38 -2.45 7.02 23.21
C PHE A 38 -3.79 7.44 22.60
N GLN A 39 -4.85 6.67 22.83
CA GLN A 39 -6.20 7.00 22.35
C GLN A 39 -6.76 8.22 23.09
N ARG A 40 -6.55 8.28 24.41
CA ARG A 40 -6.91 9.46 25.21
C ARG A 40 -6.13 10.70 24.79
N ALA A 41 -4.82 10.56 24.52
CA ALA A 41 -4.01 11.67 24.02
C ALA A 41 -4.48 12.17 22.63
N ILE A 42 -4.95 11.27 21.75
CA ILE A 42 -5.57 11.66 20.48
C ILE A 42 -6.86 12.46 20.75
N LEU A 43 -7.73 12.00 21.63
CA LEU A 43 -8.96 12.73 21.98
C LEU A 43 -8.67 14.10 22.60
N ASP A 44 -7.68 14.20 23.49
CA ASP A 44 -7.25 15.47 24.09
C ASP A 44 -6.78 16.46 23.03
N GLY A 45 -6.01 16.00 22.03
CA GLY A 45 -5.57 16.85 20.94
C GLY A 45 -6.71 17.24 19.98
N LEU A 46 -7.59 16.30 19.60
CA LEU A 46 -8.72 16.59 18.71
C LEU A 46 -9.67 17.65 19.29
N PHE A 47 -9.88 17.63 20.60
CA PHE A 47 -10.85 18.49 21.31
C PHE A 47 -10.21 19.54 22.19
N GLU A 48 -8.97 19.98 21.88
CA GLU A 48 -8.33 21.14 22.46
C GLU A 48 -9.21 22.39 22.28
N LEU A 49 -9.34 23.20 23.33
CA LEU A 49 -10.14 24.43 23.31
C LEU A 49 -9.26 25.65 23.07
N ASN A 50 -9.78 26.60 22.32
CA ASN A 50 -9.22 27.92 22.19
C ASN A 50 -9.60 28.82 23.41
N ASP A 51 -9.14 30.07 23.44
CA ASP A 51 -9.40 31.02 24.53
C ASP A 51 -10.90 31.36 24.69
N ASP A 52 -11.71 31.17 23.66
CA ASP A 52 -13.17 31.37 23.69
C ASP A 52 -13.94 30.12 24.18
N GLY A 53 -13.24 29.04 24.53
CA GLY A 53 -13.83 27.77 24.93
C GLY A 53 -14.48 26.98 23.81
N LEU A 54 -14.13 27.28 22.56
CA LEU A 54 -14.54 26.55 21.35
C LEU A 54 -13.44 25.59 20.93
N TRP A 55 -13.79 24.58 20.12
CA TRP A 55 -12.78 23.69 19.53
C TRP A 55 -11.78 24.49 18.73
N LYS A 56 -10.51 24.30 19.05
CA LYS A 56 -9.41 24.98 18.39
C LYS A 56 -9.22 24.46 16.95
N HIS A 57 -9.38 23.14 16.78
CA HIS A 57 -9.09 22.50 15.52
C HIS A 57 -10.36 22.30 14.68
N ARG A 58 -10.25 22.57 13.38
CA ARG A 58 -11.30 22.40 12.38
C ARG A 58 -11.05 21.19 11.49
N GLN A 59 -9.81 20.81 11.33
CA GLN A 59 -9.41 19.65 10.56
C GLN A 59 -8.28 18.92 11.28
N ALA A 60 -8.34 17.59 11.26
CA ALA A 60 -7.35 16.75 11.90
C ALA A 60 -6.97 15.54 11.03
N MET A 61 -5.68 15.14 11.11
CA MET A 61 -5.17 13.94 10.47
C MET A 61 -4.59 12.99 11.53
N VAL A 62 -5.10 11.77 11.58
CA VAL A 62 -4.65 10.72 12.50
C VAL A 62 -4.19 9.51 11.68
N ILE A 63 -2.89 9.26 11.66
CA ILE A 63 -2.31 8.09 10.99
C ILE A 63 -1.88 7.08 12.04
N LEU A 64 -2.49 5.90 12.00
CA LEU A 64 -2.25 4.80 12.94
C LEU A 64 -2.05 3.48 12.18
N PRO A 65 -1.25 2.56 12.70
CA PRO A 65 -1.10 1.23 12.14
C PRO A 65 -2.42 0.46 12.07
N ARG A 66 -2.45 -0.64 11.33
CA ARG A 66 -3.59 -1.58 11.37
C ARG A 66 -3.75 -2.16 12.78
N LYS A 67 -5.01 -2.41 13.18
CA LYS A 67 -5.37 -2.97 14.50
C LYS A 67 -5.10 -2.06 15.70
N ALA A 68 -4.78 -0.78 15.50
CA ALA A 68 -4.64 0.20 16.57
C ALA A 68 -5.99 0.77 17.12
N GLY A 69 -7.14 0.18 16.74
CA GLY A 69 -8.44 0.59 17.28
C GLY A 69 -9.06 1.82 16.59
N LYS A 70 -8.63 2.20 15.38
CA LYS A 70 -9.10 3.38 14.63
C LYS A 70 -10.62 3.53 14.57
N SER A 71 -11.30 2.51 14.02
CA SER A 71 -12.75 2.57 13.78
C SER A 71 -13.55 2.65 15.07
N LEU A 72 -13.04 2.04 16.14
CA LEU A 72 -13.65 2.12 17.47
C LEU A 72 -13.54 3.52 18.06
N LEU A 73 -12.35 4.13 18.00
CA LEU A 73 -12.12 5.51 18.45
C LEU A 73 -13.03 6.50 17.70
N LEU A 74 -13.15 6.35 16.37
CA LEU A 74 -14.05 7.17 15.56
C LEU A 74 -15.52 6.99 15.93
N SER A 75 -15.95 5.75 16.20
CA SER A 75 -17.34 5.51 16.61
C SER A 75 -17.64 6.17 17.95
N GLY A 76 -16.69 6.20 18.88
CA GLY A 76 -16.80 6.93 20.15
C GLY A 76 -17.00 8.44 19.92
N VAL A 77 -16.13 9.06 19.12
CA VAL A 77 -16.23 10.49 18.76
C VAL A 77 -17.58 10.81 18.09
N ALA A 78 -18.00 10.00 17.13
CA ALA A 78 -19.24 10.21 16.38
C ALA A 78 -20.48 10.02 17.28
N THR A 79 -20.49 9.00 18.15
CA THR A 79 -21.59 8.76 19.10
C THR A 79 -21.68 9.89 20.12
N TRP A 80 -20.55 10.29 20.70
CA TRP A 80 -20.51 11.42 21.62
C TRP A 80 -21.11 12.68 20.98
N ALA A 81 -20.65 13.06 19.77
CA ALA A 81 -21.15 14.24 19.09
C ALA A 81 -22.65 14.17 18.80
N LEU A 82 -23.18 12.98 18.48
CA LEU A 82 -24.59 12.75 18.17
C LEU A 82 -25.51 12.97 19.39
N PHE A 83 -25.07 12.53 20.58
CA PHE A 83 -25.92 12.53 21.79
C PHE A 83 -25.68 13.71 22.73
N THR A 84 -24.52 14.38 22.68
CA THR A 84 -24.20 15.48 23.60
C THR A 84 -24.69 16.86 23.14
N ASN A 85 -25.42 16.91 22.01
CA ASN A 85 -26.00 18.16 21.48
C ASN A 85 -25.00 19.32 21.42
N VAL A 86 -23.84 19.08 20.82
CA VAL A 86 -22.78 20.09 20.63
C VAL A 86 -23.31 21.40 20.08
N GLU A 87 -24.18 21.30 19.05
CA GLU A 87 -25.01 22.40 18.55
C GLU A 87 -26.40 21.85 18.17
N PRO A 88 -27.48 22.66 18.25
CA PRO A 88 -28.80 22.24 17.79
C PRO A 88 -28.78 21.76 16.33
N GLY A 89 -29.39 20.60 16.05
CA GLY A 89 -29.34 20.00 14.73
C GLY A 89 -27.94 19.54 14.31
N THR A 90 -27.18 18.98 15.23
CA THR A 90 -25.86 18.38 14.97
C THR A 90 -25.91 17.37 13.82
N GLU A 91 -25.09 17.57 12.82
CA GLU A 91 -24.91 16.62 11.71
C GLU A 91 -23.56 15.91 11.86
N VAL A 92 -23.60 14.58 11.95
CA VAL A 92 -22.43 13.70 12.03
C VAL A 92 -22.36 12.87 10.75
N TYR A 93 -21.18 12.77 10.14
CA TYR A 93 -20.99 12.02 8.91
C TYR A 93 -19.90 10.96 9.05
N CYS A 94 -20.26 9.71 8.72
CA CYS A 94 -19.30 8.62 8.54
C CYS A 94 -18.98 8.49 7.05
N VAL A 95 -17.72 8.73 6.69
CA VAL A 95 -17.28 8.92 5.30
C VAL A 95 -16.18 7.91 4.97
N ALA A 96 -16.30 7.24 3.82
CA ALA A 96 -15.24 6.40 3.25
C ALA A 96 -15.30 6.39 1.72
N ALA A 97 -14.29 5.83 1.08
CA ALA A 97 -14.22 5.70 -0.38
C ALA A 97 -15.40 4.89 -0.95
N ALA A 98 -15.77 3.81 -0.27
CA ALA A 98 -16.92 2.97 -0.61
C ALA A 98 -17.98 2.99 0.51
N LYS A 99 -19.26 2.91 0.15
CA LYS A 99 -20.37 2.96 1.11
C LYS A 99 -20.32 1.83 2.15
N ASP A 100 -19.91 0.63 1.74
CA ASP A 100 -19.82 -0.50 2.67
C ASP A 100 -18.69 -0.30 3.69
N GLN A 101 -17.64 0.42 3.33
CA GLN A 101 -16.54 0.77 4.24
C GLN A 101 -16.97 1.84 5.26
N ALA A 102 -17.68 2.89 4.80
CA ALA A 102 -18.27 3.90 5.69
C ALA A 102 -19.27 3.28 6.70
N ARG A 103 -19.96 2.22 6.29
CA ARG A 103 -20.85 1.46 7.16
C ARG A 103 -20.14 0.74 8.30
N ILE A 104 -18.84 0.47 8.22
CA ILE A 104 -18.10 -0.20 9.30
C ILE A 104 -18.10 0.67 10.55
N VAL A 105 -17.76 1.95 10.42
CA VAL A 105 -17.79 2.91 11.53
C VAL A 105 -19.25 3.14 11.97
N PHE A 106 -20.15 3.35 11.02
CA PHE A 106 -21.57 3.56 11.30
C PHE A 106 -22.20 2.36 12.02
N GLN A 107 -21.85 1.13 11.67
CA GLN A 107 -22.37 -0.07 12.34
C GLN A 107 -21.91 -0.14 13.80
N ASN A 108 -20.68 0.24 14.11
CA ASN A 108 -20.24 0.31 15.50
C ASN A 108 -21.06 1.34 16.30
N ILE A 109 -21.41 2.49 15.71
CA ILE A 109 -22.29 3.49 16.34
C ILE A 109 -23.68 2.88 16.55
N LYS A 110 -24.24 2.25 15.53
CA LYS A 110 -25.53 1.60 15.57
C LYS A 110 -25.59 0.51 16.66
N ASP A 111 -24.62 -0.38 16.68
CA ASP A 111 -24.51 -1.46 17.66
C ASP A 111 -24.43 -0.88 19.09
N THR A 112 -23.67 0.21 19.28
CA THR A 112 -23.58 0.94 20.56
C THR A 112 -24.95 1.49 21.00
N VAL A 113 -25.65 2.17 20.08
CA VAL A 113 -26.97 2.77 20.37
C VAL A 113 -28.01 1.70 20.67
N GLU A 114 -28.02 0.60 19.91
CA GLU A 114 -28.98 -0.50 20.10
C GLU A 114 -28.69 -1.33 21.38
N ALA A 115 -27.45 -1.36 21.84
CA ALA A 115 -27.04 -2.10 23.04
C ALA A 115 -27.29 -1.35 24.35
N ASP A 116 -27.44 -0.03 24.31
CA ASP A 116 -27.64 0.80 25.49
C ASP A 116 -29.10 1.28 25.58
N PRO A 117 -29.82 1.02 26.71
CA PRO A 117 -31.23 1.38 26.85
C PRO A 117 -31.51 2.88 26.76
N ASP A 118 -30.64 3.73 27.29
CA ASP A 118 -30.82 5.18 27.32
C ASP A 118 -30.60 5.79 25.93
N LEU A 119 -29.54 5.36 25.25
CA LEU A 119 -29.25 5.79 23.89
C LEU A 119 -30.33 5.29 22.91
N SER A 120 -30.77 4.03 23.06
CA SER A 120 -31.81 3.43 22.23
C SER A 120 -33.15 4.11 22.42
N ALA A 121 -33.51 4.51 23.62
CA ALA A 121 -34.78 5.24 23.90
C ALA A 121 -34.73 6.69 23.33
N ALA A 122 -33.55 7.29 23.16
CA ALA A 122 -33.40 8.64 22.68
C ALA A 122 -33.28 8.75 21.13
N ALA A 123 -33.04 7.63 20.43
CA ALA A 123 -32.70 7.63 19.01
C ALA A 123 -33.62 6.77 18.14
N GLU A 124 -33.82 7.18 16.91
CA GLU A 124 -34.42 6.38 15.85
C GLU A 124 -33.32 5.86 14.90
N VAL A 125 -33.23 4.53 14.78
CA VAL A 125 -32.15 3.86 14.04
C VAL A 125 -32.69 3.36 12.70
N TYR A 126 -32.05 3.82 11.60
CA TYR A 126 -32.34 3.43 10.23
C TYR A 126 -31.17 2.64 9.61
N LYS A 127 -31.31 2.23 8.36
CA LYS A 127 -30.27 1.47 7.65
C LYS A 127 -28.94 2.24 7.48
N ASP A 128 -29.01 3.52 7.12
CA ASP A 128 -27.86 4.37 6.80
C ASP A 128 -27.90 5.73 7.57
N ALA A 129 -28.74 5.83 8.59
CA ALA A 129 -28.89 7.01 9.43
C ALA A 129 -29.32 6.66 10.86
N ILE A 130 -28.95 7.50 11.81
CA ILE A 130 -29.47 7.51 13.18
C ILE A 130 -29.90 8.94 13.46
N SER A 131 -31.10 9.15 13.99
CA SER A 131 -31.60 10.46 14.39
C SER A 131 -31.89 10.52 15.88
N VAL A 132 -31.69 11.67 16.50
CA VAL A 132 -32.07 11.99 17.88
C VAL A 132 -33.15 13.07 17.81
N PRO A 133 -34.46 12.69 17.82
CA PRO A 133 -35.54 13.63 17.55
C PRO A 133 -35.63 14.81 18.52
N SER A 134 -35.22 14.61 19.77
CA SER A 134 -35.26 15.64 20.82
C SER A 134 -34.33 16.83 20.56
N THR A 135 -33.21 16.60 19.85
CA THR A 135 -32.18 17.62 19.53
C THR A 135 -32.14 17.98 18.05
N GLY A 136 -32.79 17.16 17.20
CA GLY A 136 -32.68 17.22 15.75
C GLY A 136 -31.32 16.74 15.21
N ALA A 137 -30.50 16.11 16.05
CA ALA A 137 -29.20 15.59 15.64
C ALA A 137 -29.33 14.36 14.73
N VAL A 138 -28.42 14.20 13.78
CA VAL A 138 -28.44 13.08 12.82
C VAL A 138 -27.01 12.61 12.51
N CYS A 139 -26.84 11.28 12.47
CA CYS A 139 -25.63 10.63 11.92
C CYS A 139 -25.97 9.94 10.60
N ARG A 140 -25.16 10.12 9.55
CA ARG A 140 -25.37 9.55 8.22
C ARG A 140 -24.12 8.97 7.62
N VAL A 141 -24.30 7.96 6.75
CA VAL A 141 -23.24 7.36 5.93
C VAL A 141 -23.12 8.11 4.61
N LEU A 142 -21.89 8.54 4.26
CA LEU A 142 -21.57 9.14 2.96
C LEU A 142 -20.46 8.34 2.27
N SER A 143 -20.46 8.33 0.94
CA SER A 143 -19.39 7.74 0.11
C SER A 143 -19.08 8.60 -1.10
N SER A 144 -17.88 8.43 -1.67
CA SER A 144 -17.42 9.16 -2.85
C SER A 144 -18.26 8.91 -4.11
N ASP A 145 -19.06 7.85 -4.15
CA ASP A 145 -19.96 7.53 -5.27
C ASP A 145 -21.25 8.39 -5.30
N GLY A 146 -21.46 9.23 -4.29
CA GLY A 146 -22.64 10.06 -4.16
C GLY A 146 -22.41 11.50 -4.60
N SER A 147 -23.07 11.94 -5.67
CA SER A 147 -23.03 13.31 -6.23
C SER A 147 -23.66 14.39 -5.31
N LEU A 148 -23.81 14.18 -4.02
CA LEU A 148 -24.70 14.94 -3.12
C LEU A 148 -24.00 15.63 -1.94
N ALA A 149 -22.78 16.13 -2.12
CA ALA A 149 -22.09 16.88 -1.06
C ALA A 149 -22.51 18.36 -0.93
N HIS A 150 -23.54 18.81 -1.68
CA HIS A 150 -24.03 20.17 -1.58
C HIS A 150 -25.16 20.30 -0.53
N GLY A 151 -25.02 21.28 0.37
CA GLY A 151 -26.00 21.56 1.42
C GLY A 151 -25.78 20.82 2.74
N LEU A 152 -24.63 20.14 2.89
CA LEU A 152 -24.22 19.53 4.16
C LEU A 152 -23.71 20.62 5.12
N SER A 153 -24.00 20.46 6.41
CA SER A 153 -23.55 21.40 7.46
C SER A 153 -23.01 20.61 8.66
N PRO A 154 -21.85 19.93 8.50
CA PRO A 154 -21.31 19.01 9.48
C PRO A 154 -20.83 19.71 10.75
N VAL A 155 -21.14 19.10 11.91
CA VAL A 155 -20.46 19.38 13.16
C VAL A 155 -19.26 18.42 13.33
N VAL A 156 -19.47 17.13 13.07
CA VAL A 156 -18.37 16.15 13.06
C VAL A 156 -18.43 15.31 11.79
N SER A 157 -17.33 15.22 11.10
CA SER A 157 -17.14 14.28 9.98
C SER A 157 -15.95 13.39 10.24
N VAL A 158 -16.14 12.07 10.15
CA VAL A 158 -15.08 11.07 10.29
C VAL A 158 -14.83 10.42 8.95
N VAL A 159 -13.63 10.63 8.38
CA VAL A 159 -13.20 10.10 7.09
C VAL A 159 -12.27 8.92 7.33
N ASP A 160 -12.76 7.71 7.07
CA ASP A 160 -12.01 6.47 7.26
C ASP A 160 -11.20 6.13 6.00
N GLU A 161 -9.98 5.64 6.21
CA GLU A 161 -9.03 5.19 5.18
C GLU A 161 -8.87 6.21 4.03
N THR A 162 -8.51 7.44 4.37
CA THR A 162 -8.38 8.57 3.42
C THR A 162 -7.50 8.25 2.21
N TRP A 163 -6.49 7.39 2.36
CA TRP A 163 -5.62 6.97 1.26
C TRP A 163 -6.35 6.20 0.14
N CYS A 164 -7.51 5.60 0.43
CA CYS A 164 -8.32 4.86 -0.52
C CYS A 164 -9.23 5.74 -1.38
N HIS A 165 -9.43 7.01 -1.01
CA HIS A 165 -10.33 7.88 -1.75
C HIS A 165 -9.75 8.22 -3.14
N PRO A 166 -10.56 8.15 -4.21
CA PRO A 166 -10.09 8.46 -5.57
C PRO A 166 -9.79 9.95 -5.76
N THR A 167 -10.58 10.82 -5.12
CA THR A 167 -10.44 12.29 -5.15
C THR A 167 -10.67 12.88 -3.77
N SER A 168 -10.37 14.18 -3.63
CA SER A 168 -10.61 14.96 -2.42
C SER A 168 -11.99 15.60 -2.34
N ASP A 169 -12.80 15.52 -3.39
CA ASP A 169 -14.01 16.32 -3.58
C ASP A 169 -15.01 16.19 -2.41
N LEU A 170 -15.19 14.97 -1.88
CA LEU A 170 -16.16 14.74 -0.81
C LEU A 170 -15.75 15.40 0.51
N TYR A 171 -14.50 15.23 0.95
CA TYR A 171 -14.08 15.85 2.20
C TYR A 171 -13.86 17.38 2.05
N GLU A 172 -13.49 17.87 0.87
CA GLU A 172 -13.44 19.31 0.58
C GLU A 172 -14.83 19.94 0.65
N ALA A 173 -15.87 19.23 0.15
CA ALA A 173 -17.25 19.66 0.28
C ALA A 173 -17.72 19.71 1.75
N LEU A 174 -17.33 18.71 2.57
CA LEU A 174 -17.62 18.69 4.00
C LEU A 174 -16.90 19.82 4.74
N LEU A 175 -15.63 20.05 4.44
CA LEU A 175 -14.85 21.15 5.01
C LEU A 175 -15.48 22.51 4.66
N SER A 176 -15.84 22.74 3.40
CA SER A 176 -16.52 23.94 2.95
C SER A 176 -17.91 24.09 3.60
N GLY A 177 -18.69 22.99 3.69
CA GLY A 177 -20.02 22.99 4.29
C GLY A 177 -20.02 23.28 5.80
N SER A 178 -18.90 23.04 6.48
CA SER A 178 -18.76 23.32 7.91
C SER A 178 -18.66 24.80 8.25
N GLY A 179 -18.45 25.68 7.25
CA GLY A 179 -18.27 27.13 7.46
C GLY A 179 -19.45 27.83 8.14
N ALA A 180 -20.67 27.28 8.08
CA ALA A 180 -21.84 27.81 8.76
C ALA A 180 -21.92 27.43 10.26
N ARG A 181 -21.10 26.49 10.72
CA ARG A 181 -21.10 26.01 12.10
C ARG A 181 -20.12 26.81 12.96
N ARG A 182 -20.53 27.08 14.18
CA ARG A 182 -19.65 27.71 15.16
C ARG A 182 -18.52 26.76 15.57
N GLN A 183 -18.83 25.48 15.71
CA GLN A 183 -17.90 24.41 15.98
C GLN A 183 -18.06 23.30 14.93
N SER A 184 -16.95 22.87 14.35
CA SER A 184 -16.95 21.70 13.46
C SER A 184 -15.58 21.05 13.48
N LEU A 185 -15.53 19.74 13.26
CA LEU A 185 -14.30 18.98 13.19
C LEU A 185 -14.39 17.91 12.07
N LEU A 186 -13.48 17.99 11.13
CA LEU A 186 -13.27 16.98 10.09
C LEU A 186 -12.04 16.15 10.47
N VAL A 187 -12.23 14.87 10.82
CA VAL A 187 -11.15 13.96 11.21
C VAL A 187 -10.86 12.97 10.10
N HIS A 188 -9.67 13.00 9.56
CA HIS A 188 -9.11 11.95 8.71
C HIS A 188 -8.43 10.91 9.58
N ILE A 189 -8.92 9.67 9.59
CA ILE A 189 -8.24 8.57 10.27
C ILE A 189 -7.91 7.47 9.28
N THR A 190 -6.66 6.99 9.31
CA THR A 190 -6.18 6.14 8.24
C THR A 190 -4.95 5.33 8.65
N THR A 191 -4.63 4.30 7.89
CA THR A 191 -3.27 3.78 7.84
C THR A 191 -2.39 4.68 6.98
N ALA A 192 -1.08 4.55 7.11
CA ALA A 192 -0.17 5.24 6.20
C ALA A 192 -0.44 4.84 4.74
N GLY A 193 -0.21 5.76 3.84
CA GLY A 193 -0.36 5.59 2.41
C GLY A 193 0.97 5.41 1.68
N ALA A 194 0.87 5.41 0.36
CA ALA A 194 2.00 5.44 -0.56
C ALA A 194 1.85 6.59 -1.54
N GLY A 195 2.96 7.28 -1.82
CA GLY A 195 3.04 8.32 -2.83
C GLY A 195 2.32 9.63 -2.47
N GLU A 196 2.62 10.68 -3.22
CA GLU A 196 2.19 12.05 -2.91
C GLU A 196 0.91 12.49 -3.65
N LYS A 197 0.51 11.73 -4.68
CA LYS A 197 -0.55 12.16 -5.61
C LYS A 197 -1.98 11.83 -5.17
N ASN A 198 -2.12 11.00 -4.12
CA ASN A 198 -3.44 10.65 -3.57
C ASN A 198 -3.91 11.70 -2.54
N PRO A 199 -5.20 11.69 -2.16
CA PRO A 199 -5.73 12.65 -1.19
C PRO A 199 -4.98 12.69 0.14
N LEU A 200 -4.57 11.54 0.69
CA LEU A 200 -3.79 11.49 1.92
C LEU A 200 -2.39 12.09 1.75
N GLY A 201 -1.73 11.87 0.59
CA GLY A 201 -0.42 12.46 0.30
C GLY A 201 -0.44 13.98 0.33
N ARG A 202 -1.52 14.60 -0.16
CA ARG A 202 -1.71 16.07 -0.06
C ARG A 202 -1.85 16.53 1.39
N LEU A 203 -2.55 15.78 2.25
CA LEU A 203 -2.69 16.11 3.67
C LEU A 203 -1.38 15.94 4.42
N VAL A 204 -0.59 14.91 4.10
CA VAL A 204 0.74 14.69 4.67
C VAL A 204 1.69 15.82 4.29
N GLU A 205 1.68 16.25 3.02
CA GLU A 205 2.48 17.39 2.58
C GLU A 205 2.02 18.70 3.24
N TYR A 206 0.71 18.89 3.41
CA TYR A 206 0.16 20.02 4.16
C TYR A 206 0.65 20.01 5.61
N ASP A 207 0.54 18.87 6.29
CA ASP A 207 1.02 18.68 7.66
C ASP A 207 2.51 18.99 7.82
N ARG A 208 3.33 18.51 6.87
CA ARG A 208 4.77 18.79 6.84
C ARG A 208 5.04 20.29 6.78
N ARG A 209 4.33 21.03 5.94
CA ARG A 209 4.49 22.48 5.75
C ARG A 209 4.00 23.27 6.97
N VAL A 210 2.92 22.85 7.61
CA VAL A 210 2.45 23.45 8.87
C VAL A 210 3.49 23.22 9.98
N LYS A 211 3.99 21.98 10.15
CA LYS A 211 5.02 21.67 11.15
C LYS A 211 6.36 22.37 10.90
N ALA A 212 6.70 22.64 9.64
CA ALA A 212 7.89 23.41 9.25
C ALA A 212 7.70 24.94 9.46
N GLY A 213 6.49 25.41 9.79
CA GLY A 213 6.17 26.83 9.90
C GLY A 213 6.06 27.57 8.57
N GLU A 214 5.97 26.84 7.44
CA GLU A 214 5.73 27.41 6.11
C GLU A 214 4.27 27.89 5.95
N ILE A 215 3.35 27.25 6.67
CA ILE A 215 1.94 27.59 6.73
C ILE A 215 1.58 27.80 8.20
N ASP A 216 1.02 28.95 8.52
CA ASP A 216 0.46 29.26 9.84
C ASP A 216 -1.03 28.87 9.83
N ASP A 217 -1.34 27.67 10.33
CA ASP A 217 -2.72 27.20 10.50
C ASP A 217 -2.92 26.58 11.88
N PRO A 218 -3.35 27.39 12.87
CA PRO A 218 -3.62 26.93 14.24
C PRO A 218 -4.86 26.01 14.32
N THR A 219 -5.67 25.90 13.25
CA THR A 219 -6.88 25.06 13.19
C THR A 219 -6.61 23.66 12.67
N TRP A 220 -5.39 23.40 12.19
CA TRP A 220 -4.91 22.09 11.81
C TRP A 220 -4.32 21.34 12.99
N TRP A 221 -4.60 20.04 13.10
CA TRP A 221 -3.96 19.14 14.06
C TRP A 221 -3.61 17.81 13.46
N SER A 222 -2.53 17.18 13.92
CA SER A 222 -2.17 15.85 13.43
C SER A 222 -1.57 14.96 14.51
N TRP A 223 -1.85 13.65 14.38
CA TRP A 223 -1.23 12.58 15.13
C TRP A 223 -0.64 11.56 14.18
N TRP A 224 0.67 11.51 14.12
CA TRP A 224 1.38 10.55 13.28
C TRP A 224 2.81 10.40 13.80
N ASN A 225 3.15 9.18 14.26
CA ASN A 225 4.43 8.84 14.87
C ASN A 225 5.05 7.61 14.16
N PRO A 226 5.52 7.74 12.91
CA PRO A 226 6.23 6.66 12.23
C PRO A 226 7.62 6.48 12.84
N PRO A 227 8.26 5.30 12.66
CA PRO A 227 9.67 5.15 12.98
C PRO A 227 10.52 6.03 12.05
N PRO A 228 11.78 6.34 12.42
CA PRO A 228 12.72 6.98 11.52
C PRO A 228 12.82 6.25 10.17
N PRO A 229 13.04 6.95 9.06
CA PRO A 229 13.08 6.33 7.72
C PRO A 229 14.16 5.25 7.56
N ASP A 230 15.26 5.37 8.30
CA ASP A 230 16.42 4.49 8.34
C ASP A 230 16.37 3.44 9.47
N ALA A 231 15.28 3.39 10.22
CA ALA A 231 15.13 2.39 11.28
C ALA A 231 15.01 0.98 10.69
N ASP A 232 15.69 0.02 11.32
CA ASP A 232 15.52 -1.40 10.99
C ASP A 232 14.11 -1.86 11.38
N TYR A 233 13.27 -2.09 10.38
CA TYR A 233 11.89 -2.53 10.58
C TYR A 233 11.79 -3.99 11.06
N ALA A 234 12.87 -4.77 10.97
CA ALA A 234 12.93 -6.13 11.49
C ALA A 234 13.30 -6.17 12.99
N ASP A 235 13.88 -5.08 13.52
CA ASP A 235 14.18 -4.96 14.95
C ASP A 235 12.89 -4.74 15.77
N PRO A 236 12.58 -5.61 16.76
CA PRO A 236 11.45 -5.41 17.67
C PRO A 236 11.45 -4.05 18.40
N ALA A 237 12.60 -3.42 18.59
CA ALA A 237 12.67 -2.07 19.16
C ALA A 237 11.94 -1.02 18.29
N THR A 238 11.95 -1.18 16.97
CA THR A 238 11.24 -0.32 16.02
C THR A 238 9.72 -0.52 16.09
N TRP A 239 9.23 -1.68 16.57
CA TRP A 239 7.81 -2.00 16.63
C TRP A 239 7.04 -1.21 17.67
N HIS A 240 7.71 -0.51 18.58
CA HIS A 240 7.08 0.46 19.49
C HIS A 240 6.46 1.67 18.74
N ALA A 241 6.73 1.84 17.45
CA ALA A 241 5.97 2.75 16.58
C ALA A 241 4.49 2.31 16.44
N HIS A 242 4.18 1.03 16.67
CA HIS A 242 2.80 0.56 16.82
C HIS A 242 2.33 0.80 18.27
N PRO A 243 1.39 1.74 18.51
CA PRO A 243 1.07 2.16 19.87
C PRO A 243 0.38 1.09 20.73
N ALA A 244 -0.07 -0.01 20.12
CA ALA A 244 -0.64 -1.18 20.81
C ALA A 244 0.35 -2.36 20.93
N TYR A 245 1.60 -2.17 20.53
CA TYR A 245 2.64 -3.19 20.70
C TYR A 245 2.95 -3.41 22.19
N GLY A 246 2.98 -4.68 22.60
CA GLY A 246 3.12 -5.06 24.00
C GLY A 246 1.80 -5.08 24.79
N ASP A 247 0.67 -4.70 24.15
CA ASP A 247 -0.68 -4.88 24.71
C ASP A 247 -1.39 -5.98 23.88
N TRP A 248 -2.30 -5.63 22.96
CA TRP A 248 -2.99 -6.63 22.12
C TRP A 248 -2.26 -6.93 20.79
N ILE A 249 -1.23 -6.20 20.45
CA ILE A 249 -0.33 -6.52 19.34
C ILE A 249 0.94 -7.13 19.91
N THR A 250 1.09 -8.44 19.68
CA THR A 250 2.20 -9.22 20.23
C THR A 250 3.39 -9.27 19.28
N GLU A 251 4.56 -9.56 19.82
CA GLU A 251 5.78 -9.81 19.05
C GLU A 251 5.61 -10.97 18.08
N GLU A 252 4.95 -12.06 18.51
CA GLU A 252 4.65 -13.22 17.66
C GLU A 252 3.82 -12.83 16.43
N TYR A 253 2.78 -12.00 16.66
CA TYR A 253 1.95 -11.50 15.55
C TYR A 253 2.76 -10.70 14.54
N LEU A 254 3.57 -9.72 14.99
CA LEU A 254 4.37 -8.90 14.08
C LEU A 254 5.47 -9.70 13.38
N THR A 255 6.11 -10.65 14.08
CA THR A 255 7.08 -11.58 13.46
C THR A 255 6.42 -12.40 12.35
N SER A 256 5.20 -12.89 12.56
CA SER A 256 4.44 -13.61 11.53
C SER A 256 4.12 -12.71 10.34
N GLN A 257 3.69 -11.46 10.59
CA GLN A 257 3.39 -10.51 9.52
C GLN A 257 4.64 -10.09 8.73
N LEU A 258 5.78 -9.94 9.40
CA LEU A 258 7.07 -9.63 8.76
C LEU A 258 7.50 -10.71 7.77
N LYS A 259 7.21 -11.99 8.08
CA LYS A 259 7.51 -13.12 7.18
C LYS A 259 6.53 -13.22 6.00
N GLN A 260 5.30 -12.73 6.14
CA GLN A 260 4.24 -12.91 5.15
C GLN A 260 4.07 -11.71 4.21
N LEU A 261 4.47 -10.53 4.64
CA LEU A 261 4.29 -9.29 3.89
C LEU A 261 5.60 -8.81 3.27
N PRO A 262 5.57 -8.25 2.06
CA PRO A 262 6.69 -7.47 1.56
C PRO A 262 7.07 -6.35 2.54
N ALA A 263 8.36 -6.04 2.65
CA ALA A 263 8.87 -5.03 3.57
C ALA A 263 8.13 -3.67 3.52
N PRO A 264 7.85 -3.07 2.35
CA PRO A 264 7.10 -1.82 2.30
C PRO A 264 5.69 -1.95 2.88
N GLU A 265 5.00 -3.07 2.62
CA GLU A 265 3.66 -3.32 3.14
C GLU A 265 3.67 -3.51 4.67
N PHE A 266 4.65 -4.26 5.21
CA PHE A 266 4.82 -4.39 6.65
C PHE A 266 5.04 -3.03 7.32
N ARG A 267 5.99 -2.23 6.80
CA ARG A 267 6.29 -0.88 7.28
C ARG A 267 5.05 0.03 7.26
N ARG A 268 4.31 0.02 6.15
CA ARG A 268 3.10 0.82 5.98
C ARG A 268 1.98 0.41 6.93
N LEU A 269 1.68 -0.89 6.98
CA LEU A 269 0.52 -1.40 7.68
C LEU A 269 0.72 -1.51 9.20
N HIS A 270 1.92 -1.90 9.62
CA HIS A 270 2.18 -2.20 11.04
C HIS A 270 3.02 -1.13 11.76
N LEU A 271 3.75 -0.29 11.03
CA LEU A 271 4.56 0.77 11.63
C LEU A 271 4.08 2.18 11.26
N ALA A 272 2.98 2.29 10.50
CA ALA A 272 2.47 3.57 9.98
C ALA A 272 3.54 4.38 9.23
N ALA A 273 4.55 3.72 8.65
CA ALA A 273 5.58 4.36 7.87
C ALA A 273 5.01 4.81 6.52
N TRP A 274 5.37 6.03 6.11
CA TRP A 274 5.06 6.48 4.75
C TRP A 274 5.99 5.79 3.78
N ILE A 275 5.43 5.13 2.77
CA ILE A 275 6.24 4.53 1.72
C ILE A 275 6.26 5.45 0.49
N SER A 276 7.42 5.57 -0.15
CA SER A 276 7.53 6.29 -1.41
C SER A 276 6.74 5.56 -2.49
N GLU A 277 6.36 6.25 -3.58
CA GLU A 277 5.77 5.57 -4.75
C GLU A 277 6.70 4.49 -5.32
N ARG A 278 7.99 4.51 -4.93
CA ARG A 278 9.07 3.69 -5.47
C ARG A 278 10.06 3.29 -4.39
N ASP A 279 9.63 2.42 -3.49
CA ASP A 279 10.52 1.87 -2.47
C ASP A 279 11.55 0.90 -3.08
N ILE A 280 12.66 0.71 -2.39
CA ILE A 280 13.64 -0.33 -2.72
C ILE A 280 12.92 -1.68 -2.75
N TRP A 281 13.17 -2.47 -3.78
CA TRP A 281 12.54 -3.78 -3.92
C TRP A 281 13.13 -4.80 -2.94
N LEU A 282 14.46 -4.89 -2.92
CA LEU A 282 15.23 -5.80 -2.07
C LEU A 282 16.32 -5.01 -1.36
N GLU A 283 16.41 -5.22 -0.05
CA GLU A 283 17.50 -4.63 0.75
C GLU A 283 18.83 -5.35 0.45
N PRO A 284 19.99 -4.69 0.64
CA PRO A 284 21.30 -5.30 0.35
C PRO A 284 21.48 -6.68 0.98
N HIS A 285 21.11 -6.87 2.25
CA HIS A 285 21.22 -8.15 2.95
C HIS A 285 20.30 -9.26 2.37
N GLN A 286 19.24 -8.90 1.67
CA GLN A 286 18.37 -9.84 0.97
C GLN A 286 18.95 -10.27 -0.38
N LEU A 287 19.69 -9.39 -1.04
CA LEU A 287 20.46 -9.73 -2.25
C LEU A 287 21.56 -10.77 -1.97
N ASP A 288 22.12 -10.77 -0.75
CA ASP A 288 23.11 -11.75 -0.32
C ASP A 288 22.54 -13.18 -0.18
N LEU A 289 21.20 -13.33 -0.16
CA LEU A 289 20.54 -14.64 -0.16
C LEU A 289 20.52 -15.31 -1.54
N ILE A 290 20.80 -14.57 -2.61
CA ILE A 290 20.84 -15.11 -3.98
C ILE A 290 22.03 -16.02 -4.14
N GLY A 291 21.76 -17.31 -4.36
CA GLY A 291 22.79 -18.33 -4.56
C GLY A 291 23.56 -18.18 -5.89
N ARG A 292 24.58 -19.02 -6.06
CA ARG A 292 25.33 -19.16 -7.32
C ARG A 292 25.17 -20.58 -7.84
N CYS A 293 25.07 -20.74 -9.16
CA CYS A 293 24.93 -22.04 -9.80
C CYS A 293 25.72 -22.11 -11.11
N GLU A 294 25.88 -23.34 -11.61
CA GLU A 294 26.50 -23.63 -12.91
C GLU A 294 25.61 -23.18 -14.08
N PRO A 295 26.18 -22.93 -15.28
CA PRO A 295 25.43 -22.55 -16.48
C PRO A 295 24.34 -23.54 -16.84
N LEU A 296 23.21 -23.00 -17.35
CA LEU A 296 22.09 -23.80 -17.83
C LEU A 296 22.47 -24.59 -19.08
N THR A 297 21.94 -25.81 -19.18
CA THR A 297 22.15 -26.77 -20.27
C THR A 297 20.85 -27.05 -21.02
N ALA A 298 20.92 -27.81 -22.10
CA ALA A 298 19.76 -28.24 -22.87
C ALA A 298 18.80 -29.13 -22.04
N ASP A 299 19.34 -29.90 -21.08
CA ASP A 299 18.55 -30.80 -20.24
C ASP A 299 17.68 -30.05 -19.22
N ASP A 300 17.98 -28.79 -18.97
CA ASP A 300 17.24 -27.93 -18.04
C ASP A 300 15.93 -27.40 -18.64
N HIS A 301 15.80 -27.40 -19.97
CA HIS A 301 14.63 -26.91 -20.70
C HIS A 301 14.07 -25.58 -20.14
N PRO A 302 14.87 -24.51 -20.04
CA PRO A 302 14.45 -23.28 -19.39
C PRO A 302 13.38 -22.55 -20.21
N ILE A 303 12.78 -21.54 -19.58
CA ILE A 303 12.05 -20.48 -20.28
C ILE A 303 13.00 -19.31 -20.50
N ILE A 304 12.97 -18.72 -21.70
CA ILE A 304 13.65 -17.44 -21.97
C ILE A 304 12.64 -16.30 -21.90
N ALA A 305 13.04 -15.17 -21.34
CA ALA A 305 12.32 -13.90 -21.47
C ALA A 305 13.21 -12.85 -22.14
N VAL A 306 12.58 -12.04 -22.99
CA VAL A 306 13.23 -10.97 -23.76
C VAL A 306 12.50 -9.66 -23.48
N ASP A 307 13.24 -8.65 -23.06
CA ASP A 307 12.78 -7.26 -22.99
C ASP A 307 13.65 -6.41 -23.90
N GLY A 308 13.03 -5.66 -24.81
CA GLY A 308 13.72 -4.91 -25.85
C GLY A 308 13.30 -3.46 -25.90
N SER A 309 14.27 -2.57 -26.03
CA SER A 309 14.07 -1.12 -26.20
C SER A 309 14.75 -0.64 -27.48
N TRP A 310 14.19 0.40 -28.15
CA TRP A 310 14.81 0.98 -29.34
C TRP A 310 15.89 2.01 -29.03
N SER A 311 15.78 2.71 -27.90
CA SER A 311 16.68 3.81 -27.57
C SER A 311 16.70 4.08 -26.08
N SER A 312 17.84 4.51 -25.56
CA SER A 312 18.09 4.98 -24.20
C SER A 312 17.82 4.00 -23.04
N ASP A 313 17.27 2.82 -23.31
CA ASP A 313 17.08 1.74 -22.34
C ASP A 313 18.03 0.56 -22.60
N ALA A 314 17.89 -0.52 -21.84
CA ALA A 314 18.63 -1.75 -22.08
C ALA A 314 17.73 -2.78 -22.80
N SER A 315 18.36 -3.77 -23.47
CA SER A 315 17.68 -4.97 -23.94
C SER A 315 18.37 -6.18 -23.35
N ALA A 316 17.60 -7.11 -22.82
CA ALA A 316 18.11 -8.26 -22.11
C ALA A 316 17.43 -9.57 -22.56
N ILE A 317 18.20 -10.66 -22.50
CA ILE A 317 17.71 -12.03 -22.64
C ILE A 317 18.08 -12.78 -21.37
N VAL A 318 17.10 -13.32 -20.65
CA VAL A 318 17.30 -14.08 -19.44
C VAL A 318 16.62 -15.44 -19.55
N ALA A 319 17.31 -16.50 -19.17
CA ALA A 319 16.74 -17.83 -19.01
C ALA A 319 16.47 -18.13 -17.52
N ALA A 320 15.39 -18.86 -17.25
CA ALA A 320 15.07 -19.32 -15.91
C ALA A 320 14.45 -20.73 -15.93
N THR A 321 14.67 -21.47 -14.84
CA THR A 321 14.10 -22.77 -14.56
C THR A 321 13.14 -22.70 -13.38
N ALA A 322 12.24 -23.66 -13.25
CA ALA A 322 11.26 -23.70 -12.15
C ALA A 322 11.90 -23.94 -10.78
N ASP A 323 13.07 -24.56 -10.74
CA ASP A 323 13.88 -24.79 -9.54
C ASP A 323 14.72 -23.56 -9.09
N GLY A 324 14.50 -22.40 -9.71
CA GLY A 324 15.06 -21.12 -9.26
C GLY A 324 16.41 -20.75 -9.85
N ARG A 325 16.93 -21.47 -10.86
CA ARG A 325 18.19 -21.07 -11.53
C ARG A 325 17.91 -20.04 -12.62
N VAL A 326 18.67 -18.94 -12.61
CA VAL A 326 18.51 -17.79 -13.53
C VAL A 326 19.86 -17.47 -14.20
N GLU A 327 19.85 -17.35 -15.52
CA GLU A 327 21.02 -17.01 -16.33
C GLU A 327 20.75 -15.79 -17.20
N LEU A 328 21.53 -14.71 -17.05
CA LEU A 328 21.57 -13.61 -18.02
C LEU A 328 22.41 -14.05 -19.22
N LEU A 329 21.72 -14.19 -20.36
CA LEU A 329 22.30 -14.73 -21.59
C LEU A 329 22.86 -13.64 -22.51
N HIS A 330 22.20 -12.49 -22.56
CA HIS A 330 22.57 -11.38 -23.41
C HIS A 330 22.11 -10.06 -22.80
N LEU A 331 22.95 -9.02 -22.95
CA LEU A 331 22.63 -7.67 -22.49
C LEU A 331 23.19 -6.64 -23.45
N GLN A 332 22.36 -5.77 -23.97
CA GLN A 332 22.75 -4.55 -24.68
C GLN A 332 22.29 -3.34 -23.86
N GLU A 333 23.21 -2.52 -23.38
CA GLU A 333 22.90 -1.28 -22.69
C GLU A 333 23.83 -0.15 -23.16
N LYS A 334 23.33 1.09 -23.11
CA LYS A 334 24.16 2.24 -23.43
C LYS A 334 25.33 2.33 -22.44
N PRO A 335 26.60 2.32 -22.91
CA PRO A 335 27.74 2.57 -22.05
C PRO A 335 27.63 3.93 -21.34
N PHE A 336 28.24 4.06 -20.15
CA PHE A 336 28.21 5.30 -19.36
C PHE A 336 28.65 6.52 -20.18
N ASP A 337 29.72 6.39 -20.99
CA ASP A 337 30.25 7.43 -21.89
C ASP A 337 29.76 7.28 -23.33
N GLY A 338 28.71 6.52 -23.56
CA GLY A 338 28.18 6.25 -24.90
C GLY A 338 27.49 7.46 -25.53
N PRO A 339 27.44 7.52 -26.88
CA PRO A 339 26.89 8.65 -27.60
C PRO A 339 25.40 8.85 -27.26
N GLU A 340 24.91 10.11 -27.32
CA GLU A 340 23.51 10.44 -27.04
C GLU A 340 22.50 9.70 -27.92
N ASN A 341 22.91 9.40 -29.16
CA ASN A 341 22.11 8.69 -30.17
C ASN A 341 22.34 7.17 -30.17
N TYR A 342 22.81 6.59 -29.08
CA TYR A 342 22.97 5.14 -28.94
C TYR A 342 21.66 4.41 -29.27
N ARG A 343 21.76 3.38 -30.08
CA ARG A 343 20.62 2.53 -30.46
C ARG A 343 20.95 1.08 -30.18
N ILE A 344 19.98 0.35 -29.72
CA ILE A 344 20.01 -1.10 -29.55
C ILE A 344 20.03 -1.75 -30.95
N ASN A 345 20.88 -2.74 -31.13
CA ASN A 345 20.91 -3.54 -32.35
C ASN A 345 19.90 -4.70 -32.25
N ILE A 346 18.71 -4.49 -32.83
CA ILE A 346 17.63 -5.49 -32.79
C ILE A 346 18.03 -6.79 -33.54
N GLY A 347 18.78 -6.68 -34.60
CA GLY A 347 19.27 -7.87 -35.34
C GLY A 347 20.13 -8.76 -34.44
N GLU A 348 21.10 -8.18 -33.79
CA GLU A 348 21.97 -8.90 -32.83
C GLU A 348 21.18 -9.51 -31.66
N LEU A 349 20.14 -8.79 -31.14
CA LEU A 349 19.26 -9.32 -30.10
C LEU A 349 18.48 -10.55 -30.58
N LEU A 350 17.95 -10.51 -31.82
CA LEU A 350 17.20 -11.63 -32.39
C LEU A 350 18.10 -12.83 -32.71
N ASP A 351 19.31 -12.59 -33.23
CA ASP A 351 20.32 -13.62 -33.45
C ASP A 351 20.69 -14.32 -32.12
N ALA A 352 20.88 -13.54 -31.04
CA ALA A 352 21.16 -14.07 -29.70
C ALA A 352 19.96 -14.90 -29.14
N VAL A 353 18.72 -14.47 -29.37
CA VAL A 353 17.55 -15.28 -28.99
C VAL A 353 17.59 -16.65 -29.65
N MET A 354 17.86 -16.70 -30.97
CA MET A 354 17.91 -17.97 -31.72
C MET A 354 19.08 -18.85 -31.30
N GLU A 355 20.25 -18.29 -31.09
CA GLU A 355 21.44 -19.01 -30.62
C GLU A 355 21.13 -19.68 -29.26
N HIS A 356 20.63 -18.91 -28.29
CA HIS A 356 20.39 -19.44 -26.96
C HIS A 356 19.18 -20.37 -26.90
N ALA A 357 18.12 -20.12 -27.67
CA ALA A 357 16.96 -20.98 -27.78
C ALA A 357 17.36 -22.38 -28.30
N ASN A 358 18.23 -22.45 -29.31
CA ASN A 358 18.74 -23.70 -29.83
C ASN A 358 19.72 -24.40 -28.85
N ARG A 359 20.62 -23.63 -28.21
CA ARG A 359 21.57 -24.17 -27.23
C ARG A 359 20.89 -24.80 -26.03
N LEU A 360 19.81 -24.19 -25.52
CA LEU A 360 19.16 -24.56 -24.27
C LEU A 360 17.89 -25.41 -24.46
N MET A 361 17.47 -25.68 -25.70
CA MET A 361 16.20 -26.41 -25.96
C MET A 361 15.03 -25.83 -25.16
N VAL A 362 14.83 -24.53 -25.29
CA VAL A 362 13.87 -23.77 -24.47
C VAL A 362 12.42 -24.21 -24.69
N ARG A 363 11.62 -24.16 -23.63
CA ARG A 363 10.18 -24.47 -23.69
C ARG A 363 9.36 -23.38 -24.37
N ALA A 364 9.72 -22.11 -24.14
CA ALA A 364 9.10 -20.96 -24.77
C ALA A 364 9.99 -19.71 -24.61
N VAL A 365 9.70 -18.69 -25.43
CA VAL A 365 10.26 -17.34 -25.34
C VAL A 365 9.14 -16.37 -24.93
N MET A 366 9.28 -15.76 -23.77
CA MET A 366 8.36 -14.75 -23.24
C MET A 366 8.77 -13.36 -23.70
N TYR A 367 7.82 -12.51 -24.08
CA TYR A 367 8.11 -11.15 -24.54
C TYR A 367 6.98 -10.18 -24.17
N ASP A 368 7.29 -8.88 -24.04
CA ASP A 368 6.28 -7.84 -24.02
C ASP A 368 6.03 -7.27 -25.42
N ARG A 369 4.74 -7.08 -25.75
CA ARG A 369 4.29 -6.82 -27.13
C ARG A 369 4.76 -5.52 -27.77
N TYR A 370 5.22 -4.53 -26.95
CA TYR A 370 5.31 -3.14 -27.42
C TYR A 370 6.40 -2.84 -28.45
N LEU A 371 7.54 -3.56 -28.51
CA LEU A 371 8.66 -3.17 -29.36
C LEU A 371 9.19 -4.28 -30.28
N ILE A 372 9.46 -5.44 -29.75
CA ILE A 372 10.09 -6.56 -30.48
C ILE A 372 9.13 -7.68 -30.84
N GLY A 373 7.86 -7.56 -30.41
CA GLY A 373 6.85 -8.60 -30.59
C GLY A 373 6.69 -9.09 -32.04
N PRO A 374 6.48 -8.22 -33.05
CA PRO A 374 6.34 -8.66 -34.42
C PRO A 374 7.55 -9.42 -34.99
N ALA A 375 8.77 -9.01 -34.59
CA ALA A 375 10.00 -9.67 -35.01
C ALA A 375 10.17 -11.05 -34.36
N LEU A 376 9.90 -11.17 -33.06
CA LEU A 376 9.95 -12.44 -32.36
C LEU A 376 8.88 -13.42 -32.82
N LEU A 377 7.66 -12.96 -33.09
CA LEU A 377 6.60 -13.81 -33.69
C LEU A 377 7.01 -14.34 -35.08
N GLY A 378 7.62 -13.49 -35.92
CA GLY A 378 8.16 -13.92 -37.20
C GLY A 378 9.22 -15.02 -37.05
N LEU A 379 10.13 -14.90 -36.08
CA LEU A 379 11.10 -15.95 -35.76
C LEU A 379 10.41 -17.22 -35.24
N GLY A 380 9.40 -17.07 -34.38
CA GLY A 380 8.63 -18.20 -33.86
C GLY A 380 7.99 -19.02 -35.00
N ASP A 381 7.36 -18.33 -35.95
CA ASP A 381 6.73 -18.97 -37.14
C ASP A 381 7.76 -19.63 -38.08
N GLU A 382 8.91 -18.99 -38.29
CA GLU A 382 9.96 -19.48 -39.20
C GLU A 382 10.69 -20.72 -38.65
N TYR A 383 10.99 -20.71 -37.34
CA TYR A 383 11.83 -21.73 -36.70
C TYR A 383 11.06 -22.69 -35.78
N GLY A 384 9.74 -22.56 -35.68
CA GLY A 384 8.91 -23.41 -34.81
C GLY A 384 9.16 -23.18 -33.32
N LEU A 385 9.64 -22.00 -32.93
CA LEU A 385 9.93 -21.63 -31.53
C LEU A 385 8.65 -21.11 -30.86
N PRO A 386 8.22 -21.68 -29.72
CA PRO A 386 7.07 -21.16 -28.99
C PRO A 386 7.34 -19.75 -28.44
N VAL A 387 6.68 -18.74 -29.02
CA VAL A 387 6.78 -17.33 -28.61
C VAL A 387 5.47 -16.91 -27.95
N VAL A 388 5.52 -16.47 -26.69
CA VAL A 388 4.34 -16.21 -25.86
C VAL A 388 4.37 -14.81 -25.27
N GLU A 389 3.30 -14.06 -25.46
CA GLU A 389 3.16 -12.72 -24.88
C GLU A 389 3.06 -12.77 -23.35
N PHE A 390 3.89 -11.96 -22.67
CA PHE A 390 3.84 -11.73 -21.22
C PHE A 390 3.53 -10.25 -20.98
N PRO A 391 2.27 -9.88 -20.71
CA PRO A 391 1.91 -8.48 -20.50
C PRO A 391 2.54 -7.88 -19.25
N GLN A 392 3.31 -6.81 -19.38
CA GLN A 392 3.96 -6.11 -18.25
C GLN A 392 2.98 -5.20 -17.46
N ASN A 393 1.68 -5.53 -17.42
CA ASN A 393 0.69 -4.80 -16.64
C ASN A 393 0.68 -5.25 -15.15
N ALA A 394 0.03 -4.47 -14.27
CA ALA A 394 -0.02 -4.76 -12.84
C ALA A 394 -0.63 -6.14 -12.52
N ARG A 395 -1.66 -6.56 -13.27
CA ARG A 395 -2.35 -7.83 -13.03
C ARG A 395 -1.42 -9.05 -13.19
N ARG A 396 -0.47 -9.00 -14.13
CA ARG A 396 0.48 -10.09 -14.40
C ARG A 396 1.77 -9.90 -13.61
N MET A 397 2.31 -8.66 -13.55
CA MET A 397 3.60 -8.40 -12.89
C MET A 397 3.56 -8.46 -11.36
N VAL A 398 2.42 -8.13 -10.71
CA VAL A 398 2.32 -8.18 -9.23
C VAL A 398 2.56 -9.59 -8.69
N PRO A 399 1.82 -10.63 -9.12
CA PRO A 399 2.08 -12.00 -8.65
C PRO A 399 3.46 -12.53 -9.06
N ALA A 400 3.94 -12.19 -10.27
CA ALA A 400 5.26 -12.60 -10.74
C ALA A 400 6.39 -11.96 -9.91
N THR A 401 6.30 -10.66 -9.62
CA THR A 401 7.26 -9.96 -8.74
C THR A 401 7.30 -10.58 -7.34
N LYS A 402 6.12 -10.91 -6.80
CA LYS A 402 6.04 -11.56 -5.48
C LYS A 402 6.70 -12.93 -5.50
N ARG A 403 6.37 -13.80 -6.47
CA ARG A 403 6.93 -15.15 -6.60
C ARG A 403 8.46 -15.13 -6.67
N PHE A 404 9.02 -14.20 -7.45
CA PHE A 404 10.47 -14.05 -7.59
C PHE A 404 11.12 -13.56 -6.27
N ALA A 405 10.51 -12.60 -5.58
CA ALA A 405 10.99 -12.11 -4.29
C ALA A 405 10.92 -13.21 -3.21
N ASP A 406 9.81 -13.97 -3.16
CA ASP A 406 9.66 -15.09 -2.22
C ASP A 406 10.78 -16.12 -2.42
N ALA A 407 11.09 -16.50 -3.67
CA ALA A 407 12.18 -17.43 -3.98
C ALA A 407 13.57 -16.91 -3.52
N ILE A 408 13.82 -15.59 -3.63
CA ILE A 408 15.05 -15.00 -3.07
C ILE A 408 15.07 -15.11 -1.55
N LEU A 409 13.97 -14.74 -0.88
CA LEU A 409 13.89 -14.71 0.58
C LEU A 409 13.94 -16.10 1.22
N GLU A 410 13.46 -17.13 0.50
CA GLU A 410 13.50 -18.54 0.91
C GLU A 410 14.87 -19.19 0.60
N GLY A 411 15.74 -18.50 -0.17
CA GLY A 411 17.06 -19.01 -0.57
C GLY A 411 16.99 -20.02 -1.72
N ASP A 412 15.86 -20.08 -2.43
CA ASP A 412 15.62 -21.01 -3.54
C ASP A 412 16.09 -20.45 -4.88
N LEU A 413 16.50 -19.16 -4.94
CA LEU A 413 16.96 -18.54 -6.19
C LEU A 413 18.48 -18.52 -6.29
N SER A 414 19.01 -18.91 -7.45
CA SER A 414 20.43 -18.87 -7.77
C SER A 414 20.67 -18.26 -9.14
N ILE A 415 21.72 -17.44 -9.25
CA ILE A 415 22.17 -16.84 -10.50
C ILE A 415 23.39 -17.61 -11.01
N VAL A 416 23.39 -17.91 -12.30
CA VAL A 416 24.54 -18.53 -12.98
C VAL A 416 25.75 -17.63 -12.85
N ASP A 417 26.88 -18.20 -12.41
CA ASP A 417 28.15 -17.49 -12.25
C ASP A 417 28.87 -17.34 -13.60
N ASN A 418 28.51 -16.28 -14.34
CA ASN A 418 29.11 -15.92 -15.62
C ASN A 418 29.50 -14.44 -15.65
N ASP A 419 30.11 -13.99 -16.73
CA ASP A 419 30.59 -12.60 -16.90
C ASP A 419 29.45 -11.55 -16.83
N LEU A 420 28.19 -11.95 -17.01
CA LEU A 420 27.01 -11.09 -16.97
C LEU A 420 26.28 -11.11 -15.60
N ALA A 421 26.68 -11.98 -14.67
CA ALA A 421 26.06 -12.06 -13.36
C ALA A 421 26.10 -10.75 -12.55
N PRO A 422 27.22 -9.97 -12.56
CA PRO A 422 27.26 -8.67 -11.88
C PRO A 422 26.25 -7.66 -12.45
N GLN A 423 26.01 -7.69 -13.77
CA GLN A 423 25.05 -6.82 -14.43
C GLN A 423 23.61 -7.20 -14.04
N LEU A 424 23.31 -8.50 -13.97
CA LEU A 424 21.99 -8.97 -13.51
C LEU A 424 21.71 -8.52 -12.08
N LEU A 425 22.67 -8.71 -11.17
CA LEU A 425 22.53 -8.26 -9.76
C LEU A 425 22.32 -6.75 -9.68
N ARG A 426 23.07 -5.96 -10.43
CA ARG A 426 22.89 -4.50 -10.51
C ARG A 426 21.49 -4.12 -11.00
N HIS A 427 20.94 -4.83 -12.01
CA HIS A 427 19.59 -4.58 -12.49
C HIS A 427 18.53 -4.92 -11.42
N ILE A 428 18.74 -5.98 -10.64
CA ILE A 428 17.89 -6.35 -9.52
C ILE A 428 17.96 -5.27 -8.42
N GLU A 429 19.15 -4.82 -8.04
CA GLU A 429 19.36 -3.76 -7.05
C GLU A 429 18.74 -2.41 -7.46
N ASN A 430 18.75 -2.11 -8.76
CA ASN A 430 18.17 -0.89 -9.31
C ASN A 430 16.64 -0.87 -9.25
N CYS A 431 15.99 -2.03 -9.10
CA CYS A 431 14.54 -2.12 -9.05
C CYS A 431 13.98 -1.35 -7.86
N ARG A 432 12.82 -0.76 -8.09
CA ARG A 432 11.98 -0.15 -7.05
C ARG A 432 10.60 -0.79 -7.10
N LEU A 433 9.87 -0.75 -6.00
CA LEU A 433 8.48 -1.20 -5.96
C LEU A 433 7.54 -0.04 -6.25
N LYS A 434 6.56 -0.30 -7.08
CA LYS A 434 5.37 0.53 -7.21
C LYS A 434 4.19 -0.25 -6.68
N THR A 435 3.57 0.28 -5.63
CA THR A 435 2.39 -0.30 -5.00
C THR A 435 1.13 0.39 -5.52
N ASP A 436 0.15 -0.41 -5.93
CA ASP A 436 -1.19 0.04 -6.31
C ASP A 436 -2.26 -0.85 -5.65
N ARG A 437 -3.53 -0.76 -6.09
CA ARG A 437 -4.64 -1.54 -5.51
C ARG A 437 -4.49 -3.07 -5.69
N LEU A 438 -3.72 -3.51 -6.66
CA LEU A 438 -3.49 -4.92 -6.98
C LEU A 438 -2.29 -5.50 -6.21
N GLY A 439 -1.43 -4.66 -5.65
CA GLY A 439 -0.20 -5.03 -4.94
C GLY A 439 1.03 -4.31 -5.48
N SER A 440 2.21 -4.85 -5.18
CA SER A 440 3.50 -4.25 -5.52
C SER A 440 4.16 -4.96 -6.70
N ARG A 441 4.73 -4.19 -7.63
CA ARG A 441 5.52 -4.69 -8.76
C ARG A 441 6.79 -3.89 -8.96
N ILE A 442 7.80 -4.51 -9.57
CA ILE A 442 9.06 -3.82 -9.91
C ILE A 442 8.85 -2.75 -10.97
N VAL A 443 9.53 -1.63 -10.78
CA VAL A 443 9.59 -0.50 -11.72
C VAL A 443 10.95 0.21 -11.63
N LYS A 444 11.26 1.09 -12.60
CA LYS A 444 12.39 2.03 -12.49
C LYS A 444 12.13 3.07 -11.40
N ASP A 445 13.19 3.61 -10.81
CA ASP A 445 13.10 4.67 -9.80
C ASP A 445 12.39 5.93 -10.31
N HIS A 446 12.59 6.31 -11.58
CA HIS A 446 11.82 7.35 -12.28
C HIS A 446 11.84 7.16 -13.80
N THR A 447 10.92 7.81 -14.50
CA THR A 447 10.89 7.81 -15.96
C THR A 447 12.14 8.52 -16.50
N GLY A 448 12.90 7.83 -17.38
CA GLY A 448 14.16 8.34 -17.92
C GLY A 448 15.39 8.09 -17.03
N SER A 449 15.26 7.28 -15.99
CA SER A 449 16.38 6.86 -15.14
C SER A 449 17.52 6.22 -15.94
N SER A 450 18.74 6.55 -15.58
CA SER A 450 19.94 5.87 -16.08
C SER A 450 20.10 4.47 -15.48
N LYS A 451 19.43 4.19 -14.34
CA LYS A 451 19.45 2.89 -13.67
C LYS A 451 18.56 1.90 -14.44
N LYS A 452 19.20 0.91 -15.04
CA LYS A 452 18.54 -0.11 -15.86
C LYS A 452 18.02 -1.23 -14.97
N ILE A 453 16.84 -1.80 -15.35
CA ILE A 453 16.19 -2.92 -14.66
C ILE A 453 15.73 -4.03 -15.61
N ASP A 454 16.00 -3.90 -16.90
CA ASP A 454 15.43 -4.72 -17.96
C ASP A 454 15.77 -6.21 -17.79
N ALA A 455 17.00 -6.55 -17.36
CA ALA A 455 17.38 -7.92 -17.01
C ALA A 455 16.62 -8.46 -15.79
N ALA A 456 16.32 -7.62 -14.81
CA ALA A 456 15.50 -8.03 -13.68
C ALA A 456 14.04 -8.27 -14.08
N VAL A 457 13.48 -7.43 -14.96
CA VAL A 457 12.13 -7.64 -15.54
C VAL A 457 12.08 -8.97 -16.28
N CYS A 458 13.07 -9.25 -17.14
CA CYS A 458 13.19 -10.54 -17.83
C CYS A 458 13.28 -11.71 -16.84
N SER A 459 14.05 -11.58 -15.76
CA SER A 459 14.19 -12.63 -14.74
C SER A 459 12.85 -12.96 -14.09
N VAL A 460 12.09 -11.93 -13.70
CA VAL A 460 10.75 -12.11 -13.12
C VAL A 460 9.80 -12.77 -14.13
N MET A 461 9.82 -12.36 -15.40
CA MET A 461 8.98 -12.94 -16.45
C MET A 461 9.34 -14.40 -16.73
N ALA A 462 10.63 -14.71 -16.89
CA ALA A 462 11.11 -16.04 -17.20
C ALA A 462 10.83 -17.01 -16.04
N TYR A 463 11.11 -16.62 -14.81
CA TYR A 463 10.88 -17.44 -13.63
C TYR A 463 9.40 -17.71 -13.37
N ASP A 464 8.54 -16.70 -13.49
CA ASP A 464 7.09 -16.87 -13.36
C ASP A 464 6.56 -17.84 -14.42
N ALA A 465 6.96 -17.67 -15.68
CA ALA A 465 6.56 -18.56 -16.77
C ALA A 465 7.15 -19.99 -16.63
N ALA A 466 8.35 -20.12 -16.08
CA ALA A 466 8.97 -21.42 -15.84
C ALA A 466 8.17 -22.27 -14.83
N ASN A 467 7.51 -21.61 -13.88
CA ASN A 467 6.63 -22.27 -12.91
C ASN A 467 5.23 -22.58 -13.44
N ASP A 468 4.77 -21.84 -14.48
CA ASP A 468 3.43 -22.02 -15.05
C ASP A 468 3.43 -22.98 -16.27
N ILE A 469 4.51 -23.05 -17.06
CA ILE A 469 4.61 -23.86 -18.28
C ILE A 469 5.30 -25.19 -17.96
N PRO A 470 4.64 -26.34 -18.13
CA PRO A 470 5.22 -27.64 -17.79
C PRO A 470 6.42 -28.02 -18.67
N VAL A 471 7.34 -28.80 -18.13
CA VAL A 471 8.42 -29.43 -18.90
C VAL A 471 7.80 -30.49 -19.82
N PRO A 472 8.16 -30.56 -21.11
CA PRO A 472 7.68 -31.60 -22.01
C PRO A 472 8.06 -33.01 -21.46
N GLU A 473 7.11 -33.93 -21.42
CA GLU A 473 7.45 -35.32 -21.09
C GLU A 473 8.39 -35.89 -22.16
N PRO A 474 9.45 -36.62 -21.77
CA PRO A 474 10.31 -37.29 -22.74
C PRO A 474 9.48 -38.25 -23.60
N ALA A 475 9.66 -38.16 -24.91
CA ALA A 475 8.97 -39.06 -25.83
C ALA A 475 9.19 -40.52 -25.40
N PRO A 476 8.15 -41.37 -25.35
CA PRO A 476 8.29 -42.75 -24.94
C PRO A 476 9.30 -43.47 -25.83
N THR A 477 10.34 -44.03 -25.25
CA THR A 477 11.36 -44.81 -25.97
C THR A 477 10.67 -45.88 -26.77
N PRO A 478 10.86 -45.96 -28.10
CA PRO A 478 10.26 -47.02 -28.90
C PRO A 478 10.72 -48.40 -28.35
N ARG A 479 9.78 -49.19 -27.87
CA ARG A 479 10.08 -50.60 -27.54
C ARG A 479 10.38 -51.29 -28.86
N ILE A 480 11.66 -51.62 -29.10
CA ILE A 480 12.07 -52.54 -30.15
C ILE A 480 11.62 -53.92 -29.71
N TYR A 481 10.62 -54.47 -30.36
CA TYR A 481 10.19 -55.86 -30.26
C TYR A 481 11.04 -56.74 -31.16
#